data_293405f232b7ba5680e31f7efeaae07b
#
_entry.id   293405f232b7ba5680e31f7efeaae07b
#
_cell.length_a   1.000
_cell.length_b   1.000
_cell.length_c   1.000
_cell.angle_alpha   90.00
_cell.angle_beta   90.00
_cell.angle_gamma   90.00
#
_symmetry.space_group_name_H-M   'P 1'
#
loop_
_entity.id
_entity.type
_entity.pdbx_description
1 polymer ?
#
loop_
_entity_poly.entity_id
_entity_poly.type
_entity_poly.pdbx_seq_one_letter_code
_entity_poly.pdbx_strand_id
1 'polypeptide(L)'
;KNNIVVDEYYSLIKPRQMSFDSSNIQVNGITPAMVENADNFSAVWTEMAKRLEGQTLAAHYAAFDIKVLKASLDDYNLDYPAIRYVCSWIIGKAVWPDLMSYRLDVLAKRIGFQFTHHNALEDARACAMVLLQECEDSGILSFDEMAKKYKFSIGNIAPQATLF
;
A
#
# COMPACT_ATOMS: atom_id res chain seq x y z
N LYS A 1 3.54 14.79 5.65
CA LYS A 1 3.19 16.20 5.93
C LYS A 1 4.26 17.07 5.29
N ASN A 2 3.89 18.04 4.46
CA ASN A 2 4.85 18.90 3.75
C ASN A 2 5.85 18.14 2.83
N ASN A 3 5.40 17.07 2.17
CA ASN A 3 6.22 16.24 1.27
C ASN A 3 7.43 15.58 1.95
N ILE A 4 7.36 15.34 3.25
CA ILE A 4 8.41 14.69 4.02
C ILE A 4 7.89 13.36 4.56
N VAL A 5 8.66 12.29 4.34
CA VAL A 5 8.44 10.99 5.02
C VAL A 5 8.76 11.20 6.51
N VAL A 6 7.80 10.95 7.39
CA VAL A 6 7.92 11.19 8.83
C VAL A 6 8.18 9.91 9.62
N ASP A 7 7.80 8.76 9.08
CA ASP A 7 8.02 7.44 9.69
C ASP A 7 8.04 6.37 8.60
N GLU A 8 8.79 5.31 8.84
CA GLU A 8 8.84 4.13 7.99
C GLU A 8 8.75 2.89 8.87
N TYR A 9 7.98 1.91 8.44
CA TYR A 9 7.86 0.63 9.11
C TYR A 9 7.99 -0.50 8.09
N TYR A 10 8.89 -1.41 8.37
CA TYR A 10 9.07 -2.63 7.59
C TYR A 10 9.20 -3.83 8.51
N SER A 11 8.54 -4.92 8.19
CA SER A 11 8.68 -6.19 8.88
C SER A 11 8.54 -7.35 7.92
N LEU A 12 9.38 -8.36 8.09
CA LEU A 12 9.11 -9.68 7.56
C LEU A 12 8.03 -10.34 8.43
N ILE A 13 7.21 -11.18 7.81
CA ILE A 13 6.13 -11.89 8.49
C ILE A 13 6.34 -13.38 8.29
N LYS A 14 6.35 -14.15 9.39
CA LYS A 14 6.33 -15.59 9.34
C LYS A 14 4.93 -16.06 8.96
N PRO A 15 4.74 -16.72 7.79
CA PRO A 15 3.44 -17.23 7.40
C PRO A 15 3.06 -18.44 8.27
N ARG A 16 1.76 -18.72 8.41
CA ARG A 16 1.29 -19.93 9.12
C ARG A 16 1.78 -21.22 8.49
N GLN A 17 1.86 -21.25 7.17
CA GLN A 17 2.38 -22.38 6.41
C GLN A 17 3.69 -21.97 5.76
N MET A 18 4.75 -22.68 6.07
CA MET A 18 6.10 -22.45 5.52
C MET A 18 6.26 -23.05 4.11
N SER A 19 5.21 -22.94 3.28
CA SER A 19 5.22 -23.33 1.89
C SER A 19 5.46 -22.09 1.02
N PHE A 20 6.54 -22.12 0.24
CA PHE A 20 6.97 -21.01 -0.60
C PHE A 20 7.00 -21.46 -2.05
N ASP A 21 6.34 -20.72 -2.90
CA ASP A 21 6.43 -20.89 -4.34
C ASP A 21 7.75 -20.29 -4.85
N SER A 22 8.49 -21.05 -5.65
CA SER A 22 9.78 -20.60 -6.20
C SER A 22 9.65 -19.35 -7.08
N SER A 23 8.52 -19.17 -7.77
CA SER A 23 8.26 -17.99 -8.59
C SER A 23 8.12 -16.73 -7.72
N ASN A 24 7.47 -16.85 -6.55
CA ASN A 24 7.36 -15.74 -5.61
C ASN A 24 8.71 -15.36 -5.01
N ILE A 25 9.55 -16.36 -4.67
CA ILE A 25 10.92 -16.11 -4.20
C ILE A 25 11.74 -15.38 -5.27
N GLN A 26 11.61 -15.76 -6.53
CA GLN A 26 12.30 -15.08 -7.64
C GLN A 26 11.87 -13.61 -7.79
N VAL A 27 10.61 -13.30 -7.49
CA VAL A 27 10.06 -11.95 -7.62
C VAL A 27 10.47 -11.06 -6.45
N ASN A 28 10.24 -11.50 -5.21
CA ASN A 28 10.40 -10.65 -4.01
C ASN A 28 11.66 -10.94 -3.19
N GLY A 29 12.39 -12.02 -3.51
CA GLY A 29 13.62 -12.41 -2.82
C GLY A 29 13.42 -12.98 -1.41
N ILE A 30 12.17 -13.13 -0.92
CA ILE A 30 11.90 -13.60 0.44
C ILE A 30 11.95 -15.12 0.48
N THR A 31 12.91 -15.66 1.21
CA THR A 31 13.10 -17.09 1.42
C THR A 31 12.52 -17.58 2.74
N PRO A 32 12.23 -18.90 2.90
CA PRO A 32 11.81 -19.47 4.17
C PRO A 32 12.76 -19.13 5.34
N ALA A 33 14.06 -19.18 5.10
CA ALA A 33 15.06 -18.89 6.13
C ALA A 33 14.99 -17.44 6.65
N MET A 34 14.62 -16.49 5.80
CA MET A 34 14.50 -15.08 6.20
C MET A 34 13.35 -14.82 7.17
N VAL A 35 12.31 -15.64 7.13
CA VAL A 35 11.10 -15.46 7.95
C VAL A 35 10.99 -16.46 9.09
N GLU A 36 11.95 -17.38 9.23
CA GLU A 36 11.91 -18.44 10.22
C GLU A 36 11.74 -17.91 11.66
N ASN A 37 12.43 -16.81 11.97
CA ASN A 37 12.39 -16.17 13.28
C ASN A 37 11.61 -14.85 13.28
N ALA A 38 10.89 -14.55 12.20
CA ALA A 38 10.05 -13.35 12.14
C ALA A 38 8.76 -13.52 12.95
N ASP A 39 8.18 -12.42 13.36
CA ASP A 39 6.86 -12.39 13.98
C ASP A 39 5.77 -12.84 13.00
N ASN A 40 4.69 -13.40 13.54
CA ASN A 40 3.51 -13.70 12.73
C ASN A 40 2.70 -12.43 12.42
N PHE A 41 1.74 -12.55 11.51
CA PHE A 41 0.92 -11.42 11.08
C PHE A 41 0.20 -10.72 12.25
N SER A 42 -0.31 -11.46 13.25
CA SER A 42 -1.04 -10.87 14.38
C SER A 42 -0.16 -9.93 15.21
N ALA A 43 1.09 -10.34 15.48
CA ALA A 43 2.05 -9.51 16.22
C ALA A 43 2.43 -8.25 15.41
N VAL A 44 2.76 -8.43 14.11
CA VAL A 44 3.08 -7.31 13.22
C VAL A 44 1.88 -6.38 13.06
N TRP A 45 0.66 -6.91 12.94
CA TRP A 45 -0.56 -6.13 12.82
C TRP A 45 -0.80 -5.24 14.04
N THR A 46 -0.53 -5.73 15.26
CA THR A 46 -0.69 -4.94 16.48
C THR A 46 0.12 -3.64 16.45
N GLU A 47 1.33 -3.67 15.88
CA GLU A 47 2.16 -2.48 15.71
C GLU A 47 1.76 -1.64 14.49
N MET A 48 1.40 -2.30 13.40
CA MET A 48 1.01 -1.61 12.17
C MET A 48 -0.33 -0.87 12.34
N ALA A 49 -1.31 -1.47 12.99
CA ALA A 49 -2.63 -0.88 13.21
C ALA A 49 -2.55 0.47 13.93
N LYS A 50 -1.67 0.61 14.92
CA LYS A 50 -1.44 1.87 15.65
C LYS A 50 -0.97 3.01 14.73
N ARG A 51 -0.15 2.68 13.73
CA ARG A 51 0.38 3.64 12.74
C ARG A 51 -0.66 4.04 11.71
N LEU A 52 -1.63 3.16 11.44
CA LEU A 52 -2.67 3.35 10.44
C LEU A 52 -3.90 4.07 10.98
N GLU A 53 -4.06 4.14 12.30
CA GLU A 53 -5.22 4.76 12.95
C GLU A 53 -5.40 6.23 12.50
N GLY A 54 -6.59 6.56 12.01
CA GLY A 54 -6.92 7.90 11.53
C GLY A 54 -6.20 8.34 10.25
N GLN A 55 -5.42 7.45 9.61
CA GLN A 55 -4.71 7.75 8.37
C GLN A 55 -5.52 7.33 7.14
N THR A 56 -5.21 7.94 6.00
CA THR A 56 -5.65 7.44 4.70
C THR A 56 -4.49 6.66 4.09
N LEU A 57 -4.70 5.38 3.79
CA LEU A 57 -3.70 4.55 3.13
C LEU A 57 -3.60 4.90 1.64
N ALA A 58 -2.41 4.74 1.10
CA ALA A 58 -2.19 4.80 -0.33
C ALA A 58 -1.40 3.56 -0.78
N ALA A 59 -1.81 2.99 -1.90
CA ALA A 59 -1.04 1.93 -2.54
C ALA A 59 -1.15 2.05 -4.06
N HIS A 60 -0.17 1.47 -4.76
CA HIS A 60 -0.22 1.39 -6.22
C HIS A 60 -0.89 0.08 -6.63
N TYR A 61 -2.04 0.14 -7.31
CA TYR A 61 -2.99 -0.98 -7.45
C TYR A 61 -3.62 -1.42 -6.11
N ALA A 62 -4.03 -0.47 -5.31
CA ALA A 62 -4.53 -0.64 -3.95
C ALA A 62 -5.53 -1.79 -3.74
N ALA A 63 -6.29 -2.18 -4.76
CA ALA A 63 -7.22 -3.31 -4.69
C ALA A 63 -6.52 -4.63 -4.33
N PHE A 64 -5.27 -4.83 -4.78
CA PHE A 64 -4.47 -6.00 -4.44
C PHE A 64 -4.07 -5.96 -2.96
N ASP A 65 -3.50 -4.85 -2.49
CA ASP A 65 -3.01 -4.70 -1.11
C ASP A 65 -4.16 -4.82 -0.11
N ILE A 66 -5.30 -4.21 -0.41
CA ILE A 66 -6.50 -4.29 0.43
C ILE A 66 -7.05 -5.71 0.49
N LYS A 67 -7.03 -6.45 -0.63
CA LYS A 67 -7.44 -7.85 -0.66
C LYS A 67 -6.53 -8.73 0.20
N VAL A 68 -5.22 -8.53 0.09
CA VAL A 68 -4.22 -9.27 0.89
C VAL A 68 -4.39 -8.93 2.38
N LEU A 69 -4.54 -7.65 2.73
CA LEU A 69 -4.76 -7.23 4.11
C LEU A 69 -6.01 -7.87 4.71
N LYS A 70 -7.15 -7.83 4.00
CA LYS A 70 -8.39 -8.46 4.47
C LYS A 70 -8.23 -9.96 4.65
N ALA A 71 -7.64 -10.66 3.68
CA ALA A 71 -7.40 -12.09 3.76
C ALA A 71 -6.50 -12.46 4.96
N SER A 72 -5.49 -11.62 5.25
CA SER A 72 -4.63 -11.82 6.42
C SER A 72 -5.37 -11.59 7.73
N LEU A 73 -6.22 -10.57 7.81
CA LEU A 73 -7.06 -10.31 8.99
C LEU A 73 -8.04 -11.47 9.22
N ASP A 74 -8.70 -11.96 8.17
CA ASP A 74 -9.60 -13.10 8.23
C ASP A 74 -8.88 -14.38 8.72
N ASP A 75 -7.70 -14.67 8.15
CA ASP A 75 -6.91 -15.86 8.52
C ASP A 75 -6.51 -15.87 10.00
N TYR A 76 -6.30 -14.69 10.58
CA TYR A 76 -5.93 -14.53 12.00
C TYR A 76 -7.12 -14.20 12.92
N ASN A 77 -8.35 -14.18 12.40
CA ASN A 77 -9.57 -13.79 13.11
C ASN A 77 -9.43 -12.41 13.80
N LEU A 78 -8.88 -11.45 13.09
CA LEU A 78 -8.69 -10.08 13.55
C LEU A 78 -9.77 -9.16 12.97
N ASP A 79 -10.21 -8.20 13.78
CA ASP A 79 -11.19 -7.21 13.33
C ASP A 79 -10.65 -6.34 12.19
N TYR A 80 -11.54 -5.97 11.28
CA TYR A 80 -11.22 -5.02 10.23
C TYR A 80 -11.10 -3.61 10.81
N PRO A 81 -10.03 -2.88 10.45
CA PRO A 81 -9.89 -1.50 10.86
C PRO A 81 -10.84 -0.58 10.07
N ALA A 82 -11.18 0.56 10.68
CA ALA A 82 -11.84 1.66 9.96
C ALA A 82 -10.78 2.49 9.22
N ILE A 83 -10.52 2.18 7.97
CA ILE A 83 -9.46 2.80 7.17
C ILE A 83 -10.00 3.27 5.82
N ARG A 84 -9.64 4.48 5.43
CA ARG A 84 -9.82 4.99 4.06
C ARG A 84 -8.58 4.66 3.24
N TYR A 85 -8.75 4.48 1.92
CA TYR A 85 -7.59 4.28 1.05
C TYR A 85 -7.78 4.88 -0.34
N VAL A 86 -6.66 5.25 -0.94
CA VAL A 86 -6.56 5.75 -2.32
C VAL A 86 -5.61 4.89 -3.14
N CYS A 87 -5.76 4.96 -4.45
CA CYS A 87 -4.93 4.22 -5.38
C CYS A 87 -4.15 5.20 -6.27
N SER A 88 -2.82 5.25 -6.11
CA SER A 88 -1.97 6.12 -6.92
C SER A 88 -2.06 5.81 -8.42
N TRP A 89 -2.29 4.55 -8.81
CA TRP A 89 -2.54 4.23 -10.23
C TRP A 89 -3.80 4.92 -10.80
N ILE A 90 -4.89 4.99 -10.01
CA ILE A 90 -6.12 5.68 -10.42
C ILE A 90 -5.87 7.19 -10.49
N ILE A 91 -5.20 7.74 -9.48
CA ILE A 91 -4.88 9.17 -9.42
C ILE A 91 -3.95 9.54 -10.57
N GLY A 92 -2.91 8.76 -10.83
CA GLY A 92 -1.99 9.00 -11.94
C GLY A 92 -2.70 9.03 -13.30
N LYS A 93 -3.65 8.13 -13.53
CA LYS A 93 -4.47 8.17 -14.76
C LYS A 93 -5.32 9.42 -14.87
N ALA A 94 -5.74 9.97 -13.75
CA ALA A 94 -6.57 11.17 -13.71
C ALA A 94 -5.76 12.47 -13.87
N VAL A 95 -4.57 12.52 -13.25
CA VAL A 95 -3.66 13.68 -13.28
C VAL A 95 -2.83 13.72 -14.55
N TRP A 96 -2.42 12.56 -15.06
CA TRP A 96 -1.58 12.42 -16.26
C TRP A 96 -2.25 11.54 -17.33
N PRO A 97 -3.36 11.98 -17.95
CA PRO A 97 -4.22 11.12 -18.79
C PRO A 97 -3.52 10.58 -20.06
N ASP A 98 -2.45 11.24 -20.50
CA ASP A 98 -1.81 10.94 -21.78
C ASP A 98 -0.58 10.01 -21.66
N LEU A 99 -0.36 9.37 -20.49
CA LEU A 99 0.74 8.44 -20.35
C LEU A 99 0.40 7.07 -20.96
N MET A 100 1.37 6.50 -21.65
CA MET A 100 1.24 5.15 -22.25
C MET A 100 1.24 4.03 -21.20
N SER A 101 1.77 4.28 -20.01
CA SER A 101 1.86 3.30 -18.92
C SER A 101 1.83 3.98 -17.56
N TYR A 102 1.12 3.35 -16.63
CA TYR A 102 0.98 3.78 -15.23
C TYR A 102 1.57 2.75 -14.26
N ARG A 103 2.50 1.93 -14.71
CA ARG A 103 3.25 1.03 -13.82
C ARG A 103 4.09 1.86 -12.86
N LEU A 104 4.28 1.37 -11.64
CA LEU A 104 5.00 2.09 -10.60
C LEU A 104 6.43 2.45 -11.01
N ASP A 105 7.14 1.51 -11.65
CA ASP A 105 8.50 1.74 -12.16
C ASP A 105 8.55 2.83 -13.23
N VAL A 106 7.53 2.91 -14.09
CA VAL A 106 7.43 3.94 -15.13
C VAL A 106 7.15 5.31 -14.51
N LEU A 107 6.21 5.37 -13.55
CA LEU A 107 5.87 6.62 -12.89
C LEU A 107 7.02 7.12 -12.00
N ALA A 108 7.66 6.23 -11.26
CA ALA A 108 8.84 6.57 -10.45
C ALA A 108 9.98 7.13 -11.32
N LYS A 109 10.27 6.48 -12.45
CA LYS A 109 11.26 6.98 -13.42
C LYS A 109 10.88 8.37 -13.97
N ARG A 110 9.59 8.61 -14.25
CA ARG A 110 9.09 9.91 -14.72
C ARG A 110 9.44 11.05 -13.75
N ILE A 111 9.31 10.79 -12.45
CA ILE A 111 9.60 11.77 -11.40
C ILE A 111 11.06 11.77 -10.94
N GLY A 112 11.93 11.00 -11.60
CA GLY A 112 13.36 10.89 -11.26
C GLY A 112 13.66 10.06 -10.01
N PHE A 113 12.70 9.28 -9.51
CA PHE A 113 12.88 8.40 -8.36
C PHE A 113 13.34 6.99 -8.81
N GLN A 114 14.43 6.50 -8.22
CA GLN A 114 14.96 5.16 -8.48
C GLN A 114 14.76 4.27 -7.25
N PHE A 115 14.35 3.04 -7.46
CA PHE A 115 14.09 2.06 -6.40
C PHE A 115 14.27 0.62 -6.90
N THR A 116 14.42 -0.32 -5.98
CA THR A 116 14.47 -1.75 -6.28
C THR A 116 13.04 -2.29 -6.27
N HIS A 117 12.50 -2.57 -7.45
CA HIS A 117 11.13 -3.09 -7.61
C HIS A 117 10.99 -4.47 -6.97
N HIS A 118 9.80 -4.77 -6.44
CA HIS A 118 9.46 -5.97 -5.66
C HIS A 118 10.12 -6.05 -4.26
N ASN A 119 10.73 -4.98 -3.79
CA ASN A 119 11.01 -4.80 -2.37
C ASN A 119 9.88 -3.95 -1.76
N ALA A 120 9.13 -4.51 -0.81
CA ALA A 120 7.91 -3.89 -0.29
C ALA A 120 8.13 -2.47 0.28
N LEU A 121 9.26 -2.23 0.97
CA LEU A 121 9.57 -0.89 1.48
C LEU A 121 9.89 0.09 0.35
N GLU A 122 10.68 -0.36 -0.63
CA GLU A 122 11.04 0.47 -1.77
C GLU A 122 9.83 0.76 -2.67
N ASP A 123 8.94 -0.23 -2.87
CA ASP A 123 7.68 -0.03 -3.59
C ASP A 123 6.77 0.97 -2.85
N ALA A 124 6.70 0.90 -1.52
CA ALA A 124 5.94 1.86 -0.71
C ALA A 124 6.51 3.28 -0.80
N ARG A 125 7.85 3.44 -0.75
CA ARG A 125 8.54 4.72 -0.96
C ARG A 125 8.25 5.28 -2.35
N ALA A 126 8.38 4.46 -3.39
CA ALA A 126 8.09 4.86 -4.76
C ALA A 126 6.63 5.30 -4.92
N CYS A 127 5.68 4.55 -4.35
CA CYS A 127 4.26 4.91 -4.34
C CYS A 127 4.03 6.26 -3.65
N ALA A 128 4.65 6.50 -2.50
CA ALA A 128 4.54 7.76 -1.76
C ALA A 128 5.08 8.94 -2.59
N MET A 129 6.25 8.79 -3.21
CA MET A 129 6.86 9.84 -4.03
C MET A 129 6.02 10.14 -5.28
N VAL A 130 5.50 9.10 -5.94
CA VAL A 130 4.59 9.27 -7.09
C VAL A 130 3.32 10.02 -6.66
N LEU A 131 2.71 9.63 -5.53
CA LEU A 131 1.51 10.28 -5.04
C LEU A 131 1.74 11.76 -4.66
N LEU A 132 2.89 12.08 -4.07
CA LEU A 132 3.26 13.47 -3.76
C LEU A 132 3.37 14.30 -5.04
N GLN A 133 3.98 13.75 -6.11
CA GLN A 133 4.06 14.43 -7.40
C GLN A 133 2.67 14.58 -8.06
N GLU A 134 1.81 13.56 -7.94
CA GLU A 134 0.42 13.65 -8.40
C GLU A 134 -0.35 14.77 -7.71
N CYS A 135 -0.15 14.92 -6.40
CA CYS A 135 -0.72 16.05 -5.64
C CYS A 135 -0.17 17.39 -6.11
N GLU A 136 1.14 17.51 -6.30
CA GLU A 136 1.79 18.73 -6.76
C GLU A 136 1.32 19.13 -8.16
N ASP A 137 1.34 18.23 -9.12
CA ASP A 137 0.95 18.48 -10.51
C ASP A 137 -0.55 18.79 -10.65
N SER A 138 -1.40 18.23 -9.79
CA SER A 138 -2.83 18.55 -9.75
C SER A 138 -3.14 19.89 -9.07
N GLY A 139 -2.22 20.39 -8.24
CA GLY A 139 -2.42 21.55 -7.35
C GLY A 139 -3.39 21.27 -6.20
N ILE A 140 -3.70 19.98 -5.90
CA ILE A 140 -4.69 19.59 -4.89
C ILE A 140 -4.01 18.66 -3.88
N LEU A 141 -4.06 19.03 -2.60
CA LEU A 141 -3.50 18.24 -1.49
C LEU A 141 -4.54 17.37 -0.77
N SER A 142 -5.82 17.66 -0.96
CA SER A 142 -6.91 16.89 -0.36
C SER A 142 -7.39 15.78 -1.28
N PHE A 143 -7.34 14.53 -0.82
CA PHE A 143 -7.86 13.40 -1.60
C PHE A 143 -9.37 13.50 -1.86
N ASP A 144 -10.14 14.10 -0.96
CA ASP A 144 -11.58 14.33 -1.15
C ASP A 144 -11.85 15.33 -2.29
N GLU A 145 -11.09 16.43 -2.34
CA GLU A 145 -11.18 17.41 -3.43
C GLU A 145 -10.69 16.80 -4.75
N MET A 146 -9.62 16.03 -4.71
CA MET A 146 -9.07 15.34 -5.87
C MET A 146 -10.08 14.30 -6.43
N ALA A 147 -10.68 13.51 -5.53
CA ALA A 147 -11.72 12.54 -5.89
C ALA A 147 -12.93 13.23 -6.54
N LYS A 148 -13.37 14.36 -6.00
CA LYS A 148 -14.45 15.17 -6.56
C LYS A 148 -14.10 15.74 -7.95
N LYS A 149 -12.92 16.33 -8.09
CA LYS A 149 -12.46 16.92 -9.37
C LYS A 149 -12.31 15.89 -10.46
N TYR A 150 -11.66 14.77 -10.16
CA TYR A 150 -11.31 13.73 -11.12
C TYR A 150 -12.29 12.55 -11.17
N LYS A 151 -13.36 12.59 -10.35
CA LYS A 151 -14.45 11.60 -10.34
C LYS A 151 -14.00 10.17 -10.09
N PHE A 152 -13.10 9.96 -9.13
CA PHE A 152 -12.77 8.64 -8.62
C PHE A 152 -13.31 8.43 -7.20
N SER A 153 -13.35 7.17 -6.76
CA SER A 153 -13.83 6.85 -5.41
C SER A 153 -12.68 6.61 -4.46
N ILE A 154 -12.79 7.15 -3.24
CA ILE A 154 -11.95 6.77 -2.11
C ILE A 154 -12.52 5.49 -1.53
N GLY A 155 -11.68 4.45 -1.40
CA GLY A 155 -12.08 3.19 -0.84
C GLY A 155 -12.14 3.22 0.69
N ASN A 156 -12.89 2.27 1.26
CA ASN A 156 -13.00 2.11 2.71
C ASN A 156 -12.89 0.65 3.11
N ILE A 157 -12.19 0.41 4.21
CA ILE A 157 -12.34 -0.81 5.01
C ILE A 157 -13.14 -0.40 6.24
N ALA A 158 -14.21 -1.13 6.52
CA ALA A 158 -15.03 -0.89 7.72
C ALA A 158 -14.99 -2.13 8.62
N PRO A 159 -15.08 -1.96 9.94
CA PRO A 159 -15.25 -3.08 10.85
C PRO A 159 -16.44 -3.93 10.41
N GLN A 160 -16.29 -5.25 10.54
CA GLN A 160 -17.41 -6.16 10.31
C GLN A 160 -18.51 -5.85 11.33
N ALA A 161 -19.75 -5.68 10.86
CA ALA A 161 -20.87 -5.51 11.77
C ALA A 161 -21.00 -6.80 12.61
N THR A 162 -20.83 -6.68 13.91
CA THR A 162 -21.13 -7.79 14.82
C THR A 162 -22.63 -8.03 14.76
N LEU A 163 -23.04 -9.08 14.10
CA LEU A 163 -24.43 -9.54 14.17
C LEU A 163 -24.65 -10.13 15.56
N PHE A 164 -25.30 -9.38 16.43
CA PHE A 164 -25.83 -9.86 17.71
C PHE A 164 -27.15 -10.59 17.48
#